data_fe91e9fcc8ea9a91e0e664f6b69da38c
#
_entry.id   fe91e9fcc8ea9a91e0e664f6b69da38c
#
_cell.length_a   1.000
_cell.length_b   1.000
_cell.length_c   1.000
_cell.angle_alpha   90.00
_cell.angle_beta   90.00
_cell.angle_gamma   90.00
#
_symmetry.space_group_name_H-M   'P 1'
#
loop_
_entity.id
_entity.type
_entity.pdbx_description
1 polymer ?
#
loop_
_entity_poly.entity_id
_entity_poly.type
_entity_poly.pdbx_seq_one_letter_code
_entity_poly.pdbx_strand_id
1 'polypeptide(L)'
;HGQTDDGMRTLLGFLHFPAVAAQLRERSRVEAPTLHREAPRVLDVIYLSTLDLSRLPATTVGEGALRYLIVADKGEMGVRAVREAVAFGATPVVLYSAQDDSGALQVRLAERHGGFGISLEGSFRESYANPVQIAARIHEVYAERFGSEGAPQALACSALYPGYGPLAENTAAIEHFRHEGIVFVGPMQDVVESAGDKRKFRLLAQSIDDDAVVPGIVLEDDDPMEIVGLIRAAHRAERFSFPGRLKAANGGGGRGQVIVEAPERVPGAVEKVLGEIAANGWDPGVMFEQNIAETIHLEVQVLRDRYGNTRHFGMRDCTEQRASQKIQEEAPPALLRAYPGLTERICELAVRIADEVGYVGACTVELMFKDGHYYLLEMNTRIQVEHPVTEAAHRIRTADGLQPLDLVALQFGIAAGAPIPFAQEDVVATHAAREFRINAESWKPKLKDSRDGKVGMFLPNAGVFDVIELPEERTVIAALAADGVHGIQELGIRFDCGFEPGDTLVNKDPTFGKLIVSVATDEAHAEERYELLRRASIEVLRRLRIEGRQVLSNGQVIEGSRFETNREDHIRVLESDLMRQHGRGPVPDRHVGWVVDMLRRG
;
A
#
# COMPACT_ATOMS: atom_id res chain seq x y z
N HIS A 1 -3.20 41.20 8.14
CA HIS A 1 -2.48 40.56 9.23
C HIS A 1 -3.39 40.51 10.45
N GLY A 2 -4.21 39.48 10.62
CA GLY A 2 -5.11 39.36 11.77
C GLY A 2 -6.18 38.27 11.68
N GLN A 3 -6.20 37.43 10.62
CA GLN A 3 -7.22 36.38 10.49
C GLN A 3 -6.70 34.95 10.35
N THR A 4 -5.38 34.73 10.36
CA THR A 4 -4.76 33.40 10.23
C THR A 4 -4.54 32.68 11.57
N ASP A 5 -4.69 33.39 12.70
CA ASP A 5 -4.38 32.84 14.03
C ASP A 5 -5.58 32.17 14.71
N ASP A 6 -6.80 32.52 14.32
CA ASP A 6 -8.03 31.96 14.94
C ASP A 6 -8.44 30.60 14.38
N GLY A 7 -8.17 30.35 13.11
CA GLY A 7 -8.44 29.04 12.47
C GLY A 7 -7.52 27.94 12.99
N MET A 8 -6.25 28.27 13.25
CA MET A 8 -5.29 27.32 13.81
C MET A 8 -5.52 27.02 15.30
N ARG A 9 -6.01 28.00 16.04
CA ARG A 9 -6.39 27.81 17.46
C ARG A 9 -7.61 26.89 17.58
N THR A 10 -8.55 26.93 16.65
CA THR A 10 -9.72 26.04 16.64
C THR A 10 -9.33 24.60 16.30
N LEU A 11 -8.38 24.38 15.39
CA LEU A 11 -7.90 23.03 15.05
C LEU A 11 -7.06 22.37 16.15
N LEU A 12 -6.28 23.17 16.88
CA LEU A 12 -5.47 22.71 18.01
C LEU A 12 -6.29 22.42 19.27
N GLY A 13 -7.58 22.82 19.32
CA GLY A 13 -8.49 22.59 20.43
C GLY A 13 -9.05 21.16 20.55
N PHE A 14 -8.84 20.27 19.60
CA PHE A 14 -9.64 19.05 19.46
C PHE A 14 -9.00 17.73 19.92
N LEU A 15 -7.75 17.68 20.37
CA LEU A 15 -7.07 16.42 20.60
C LEU A 15 -6.49 16.29 22.03
N HIS A 16 -7.11 15.46 22.90
CA HIS A 16 -6.67 15.19 24.27
C HIS A 16 -6.22 13.73 24.43
N PHE A 17 -4.93 13.47 24.29
CA PHE A 17 -4.29 12.17 24.41
C PHE A 17 -4.43 11.47 25.79
N PRO A 18 -4.43 12.18 26.94
CA PRO A 18 -4.56 11.53 28.26
C PRO A 18 -5.87 10.78 28.48
N ALA A 19 -6.96 11.18 27.82
CA ALA A 19 -8.25 10.50 27.97
C ALA A 19 -8.27 9.12 27.29
N VAL A 20 -7.58 8.97 26.14
CA VAL A 20 -7.45 7.70 25.43
C VAL A 20 -6.60 6.72 26.24
N ALA A 21 -5.47 7.17 26.79
CA ALA A 21 -4.61 6.36 27.65
C ALA A 21 -5.31 5.90 28.94
N ALA A 22 -6.19 6.74 29.51
CA ALA A 22 -6.98 6.40 30.69
C ALA A 22 -8.06 5.34 30.35
N GLN A 23 -8.74 5.47 29.22
CA GLN A 23 -9.74 4.50 28.76
C GLN A 23 -9.12 3.14 28.40
N LEU A 24 -7.91 3.12 27.84
CA LEU A 24 -7.17 1.89 27.58
C LEU A 24 -6.76 1.18 28.87
N ARG A 25 -6.34 1.94 29.92
CA ARG A 25 -6.02 1.39 31.25
C ARG A 25 -7.24 0.86 32.00
N GLU A 26 -8.40 1.45 31.81
CA GLU A 26 -9.65 1.02 32.44
C GLU A 26 -10.23 -0.22 31.77
N ARG A 27 -10.12 -0.33 30.44
CA ARG A 27 -10.54 -1.52 29.68
C ARG A 27 -9.62 -2.73 29.87
N SER A 28 -8.33 -2.54 30.13
CA SER A 28 -7.40 -3.63 30.45
C SER A 28 -7.61 -4.24 31.84
N ARG A 29 -8.44 -3.62 32.69
CA ARG A 29 -8.83 -4.12 34.02
C ARG A 29 -10.16 -4.88 34.05
N VAL A 30 -10.89 -4.93 32.92
CA VAL A 30 -12.07 -5.78 32.81
C VAL A 30 -11.57 -7.21 32.62
N GLU A 31 -11.83 -8.06 33.63
CA GLU A 31 -11.52 -9.50 33.60
C GLU A 31 -12.05 -10.11 32.30
N ALA A 32 -11.15 -10.76 31.56
CA ALA A 32 -11.50 -11.51 30.38
C ALA A 32 -12.55 -12.57 30.76
N PRO A 33 -13.69 -12.64 30.05
CA PRO A 33 -14.60 -13.76 30.25
C PRO A 33 -13.84 -15.04 29.92
N THR A 34 -13.97 -16.05 30.78
CA THR A 34 -13.44 -17.40 30.59
C THR A 34 -13.93 -17.96 29.26
N LEU A 35 -13.11 -17.82 28.24
CA LEU A 35 -13.34 -18.40 26.92
C LEU A 35 -13.09 -19.91 27.00
N HIS A 36 -14.13 -20.69 26.75
CA HIS A 36 -14.02 -22.12 26.48
C HIS A 36 -13.03 -22.33 25.34
N ARG A 37 -12.11 -23.31 25.53
CA ARG A 37 -11.11 -23.74 24.57
C ARG A 37 -11.78 -24.33 23.32
N GLU A 38 -12.16 -23.48 22.40
CA GLU A 38 -12.30 -23.83 20.99
C GLU A 38 -11.00 -23.46 20.28
N ALA A 39 -10.61 -24.25 19.27
CA ALA A 39 -9.40 -24.00 18.48
C ALA A 39 -9.37 -22.54 17.99
N PRO A 40 -8.22 -21.85 18.03
CA PRO A 40 -8.15 -20.44 17.64
C PRO A 40 -8.58 -20.31 16.18
N ARG A 41 -9.64 -19.54 15.95
CA ARG A 41 -10.04 -19.14 14.60
C ARG A 41 -8.93 -18.26 14.03
N VAL A 42 -8.66 -18.37 12.73
CA VAL A 42 -7.62 -17.61 12.00
C VAL A 42 -7.69 -16.08 12.26
N LEU A 43 -8.84 -15.60 12.70
CA LEU A 43 -9.09 -14.20 13.07
C LEU A 43 -8.67 -13.83 14.50
N ASP A 44 -8.33 -14.80 15.34
CA ASP A 44 -7.91 -14.60 16.73
C ASP A 44 -6.39 -14.60 16.89
N VAL A 45 -5.63 -14.65 15.80
CA VAL A 45 -4.22 -14.25 15.79
C VAL A 45 -4.20 -12.73 15.96
N ILE A 46 -4.20 -12.37 17.22
CA ILE A 46 -4.29 -11.01 17.73
C ILE A 46 -3.07 -10.26 17.20
N TYR A 47 -3.29 -9.44 16.19
CA TYR A 47 -2.50 -8.24 16.03
C TYR A 47 -2.88 -7.30 17.18
N LEU A 48 -2.34 -7.54 18.33
CA LEU A 48 -2.15 -6.46 19.28
C LEU A 48 -1.14 -5.54 18.60
N SER A 49 -1.58 -4.38 18.18
CA SER A 49 -0.65 -3.27 17.96
C SER A 49 0.21 -3.19 19.22
N THR A 50 1.44 -3.63 19.12
CA THR A 50 2.35 -3.70 20.26
C THR A 50 3.05 -2.37 20.48
N LEU A 51 2.76 -1.37 19.62
CA LEU A 51 3.11 0.00 19.90
C LEU A 51 2.25 0.48 21.05
N ASP A 52 2.84 0.59 22.26
CA ASP A 52 2.15 1.14 23.44
C ASP A 52 1.97 2.64 23.25
N LEU A 53 0.89 3.02 22.58
CA LEU A 53 0.51 4.42 22.33
C LEU A 53 0.30 5.21 23.64
N SER A 54 0.14 4.53 24.80
CA SER A 54 0.06 5.18 26.10
C SER A 54 1.37 5.86 26.51
N ARG A 55 2.48 5.53 25.84
CA ARG A 55 3.81 6.09 26.05
C ARG A 55 4.16 7.24 25.11
N LEU A 56 3.30 7.56 24.15
CA LEU A 56 3.47 8.78 23.38
C LEU A 56 3.42 9.96 24.37
N PRO A 57 4.38 10.93 24.29
CA PRO A 57 4.37 12.07 25.17
C PRO A 57 3.01 12.76 25.09
N ALA A 58 2.41 13.05 26.26
CA ALA A 58 1.15 13.75 26.35
C ALA A 58 1.31 15.15 25.71
N THR A 59 1.02 15.26 24.45
CA THR A 59 0.85 16.58 23.82
C THR A 59 -0.46 17.12 24.33
N THR A 60 -0.40 18.24 25.04
CA THR A 60 -1.55 19.06 25.40
C THR A 60 -2.16 19.59 24.10
N VAL A 61 -2.98 18.78 23.48
CA VAL A 61 -3.82 19.18 22.37
C VAL A 61 -5.22 19.31 22.94
N GLY A 62 -5.88 20.40 22.66
CA GLY A 62 -7.11 20.87 23.31
C GLY A 62 -8.25 19.86 23.41
N GLU A 63 -9.31 20.22 24.09
CA GLU A 63 -10.46 19.38 24.47
C GLU A 63 -11.12 18.62 23.30
N GLY A 64 -10.59 17.44 22.93
CA GLY A 64 -11.21 16.56 21.93
C GLY A 64 -10.30 15.43 21.48
N ALA A 65 -10.33 14.30 22.18
CA ALA A 65 -9.69 13.08 21.70
C ALA A 65 -10.32 12.61 20.39
N LEU A 66 -9.51 12.08 19.45
CA LEU A 66 -10.02 11.34 18.30
C LEU A 66 -10.82 10.13 18.82
N ARG A 67 -12.14 10.17 18.62
CA ARG A 67 -13.08 9.16 19.15
C ARG A 67 -13.62 8.23 18.09
N TYR A 68 -13.73 8.71 16.86
CA TYR A 68 -14.31 7.96 15.75
C TYR A 68 -13.34 7.93 14.60
N LEU A 69 -13.06 6.73 14.09
CA LEU A 69 -12.29 6.56 12.88
C LEU A 69 -13.19 6.09 11.75
N ILE A 70 -13.42 6.95 10.78
CA ILE A 70 -14.22 6.66 9.60
C ILE A 70 -13.33 5.95 8.59
N VAL A 71 -13.55 4.64 8.45
CA VAL A 71 -12.79 3.79 7.52
C VAL A 71 -13.43 3.89 6.14
N ALA A 72 -12.71 4.49 5.20
CA ALA A 72 -13.16 4.74 3.84
C ALA A 72 -12.41 3.85 2.82
N ASP A 73 -12.12 2.62 3.22
CA ASP A 73 -11.53 1.59 2.39
C ASP A 73 -12.20 0.24 2.68
N LYS A 74 -11.98 -0.75 1.82
CA LYS A 74 -12.61 -2.07 1.90
C LYS A 74 -11.61 -3.21 1.91
N GLY A 75 -12.15 -4.44 1.97
CA GLY A 75 -11.35 -5.65 1.89
C GLY A 75 -10.36 -5.74 3.06
N GLU A 76 -9.15 -6.20 2.77
CA GLU A 76 -8.14 -6.42 3.81
C GLU A 76 -7.69 -5.10 4.47
N MET A 77 -7.62 -3.99 3.71
CA MET A 77 -7.27 -2.68 4.28
C MET A 77 -8.37 -2.14 5.19
N GLY A 78 -9.64 -2.32 4.81
CA GLY A 78 -10.76 -1.98 5.67
C GLY A 78 -10.76 -2.77 6.98
N VAL A 79 -10.49 -4.08 6.92
CA VAL A 79 -10.33 -4.95 8.09
C VAL A 79 -9.16 -4.50 8.96
N ARG A 80 -8.01 -4.19 8.34
CA ARG A 80 -6.82 -3.69 9.04
C ARG A 80 -7.14 -2.38 9.77
N ALA A 81 -7.75 -1.42 9.09
CA ALA A 81 -8.09 -0.11 9.67
C ALA A 81 -9.07 -0.21 10.84
N VAL A 82 -10.06 -1.12 10.77
CA VAL A 82 -10.98 -1.38 11.88
C VAL A 82 -10.24 -1.91 13.11
N ARG A 83 -9.33 -2.88 12.92
CA ARG A 83 -8.54 -3.43 14.03
C ARG A 83 -7.66 -2.38 14.68
N GLU A 84 -6.98 -1.58 13.87
CA GLU A 84 -6.12 -0.50 14.38
C GLU A 84 -6.93 0.61 15.05
N ALA A 85 -8.13 0.95 14.55
CA ALA A 85 -9.02 1.89 15.22
C ALA A 85 -9.38 1.41 16.64
N VAL A 86 -9.72 0.12 16.77
CA VAL A 86 -10.01 -0.49 18.09
C VAL A 86 -8.78 -0.48 19.00
N ALA A 87 -7.61 -0.85 18.48
CA ALA A 87 -6.35 -0.82 19.23
C ALA A 87 -5.96 0.59 19.65
N PHE A 88 -6.19 1.57 18.80
CA PHE A 88 -6.01 3.01 19.09
C PHE A 88 -6.99 3.54 20.15
N GLY A 89 -8.07 2.82 20.44
CA GLY A 89 -9.14 3.22 21.36
C GLY A 89 -10.22 4.09 20.73
N ALA A 90 -10.24 4.18 19.41
CA ALA A 90 -11.30 4.86 18.66
C ALA A 90 -12.43 3.89 18.27
N THR A 91 -13.64 4.42 18.15
CA THR A 91 -14.79 3.68 17.63
C THR A 91 -14.70 3.61 16.10
N PRO A 92 -14.62 2.42 15.50
CA PRO A 92 -14.59 2.29 14.05
C PRO A 92 -15.97 2.61 13.44
N VAL A 93 -15.97 3.47 12.43
CA VAL A 93 -17.14 3.82 11.62
C VAL A 93 -16.81 3.43 10.19
N VAL A 94 -17.52 2.45 9.61
CA VAL A 94 -17.13 1.88 8.32
C VAL A 94 -18.06 2.34 7.23
N LEU A 95 -17.53 2.98 6.19
CA LEU A 95 -18.27 3.24 4.96
C LEU A 95 -18.42 1.94 4.16
N TYR A 96 -19.60 1.70 3.58
CA TYR A 96 -19.80 0.56 2.71
C TYR A 96 -20.81 0.86 1.60
N SER A 97 -20.60 0.27 0.42
CA SER A 97 -21.57 0.28 -0.67
C SER A 97 -22.72 -0.66 -0.34
N ALA A 98 -23.96 -0.15 -0.37
CA ALA A 98 -25.15 -0.97 -0.15
C ALA A 98 -25.26 -2.13 -1.16
N GLN A 99 -24.73 -1.95 -2.37
CA GLN A 99 -24.81 -2.95 -3.43
C GLN A 99 -23.68 -4.00 -3.35
N ASP A 100 -22.48 -3.58 -2.97
CA ASP A 100 -21.28 -4.42 -3.12
C ASP A 100 -20.73 -4.97 -1.79
N ASP A 101 -20.90 -4.24 -0.68
CA ASP A 101 -20.14 -4.48 0.55
C ASP A 101 -21.00 -4.59 1.83
N SER A 102 -22.34 -4.67 1.73
CA SER A 102 -23.25 -4.60 2.89
C SER A 102 -22.98 -5.71 3.94
N GLY A 103 -22.44 -6.84 3.54
CA GLY A 103 -22.07 -7.94 4.42
C GLY A 103 -20.55 -8.10 4.62
N ALA A 104 -19.75 -7.11 4.23
CA ALA A 104 -18.30 -7.23 4.24
C ALA A 104 -17.73 -7.36 5.67
N LEU A 105 -16.60 -8.06 5.79
CA LEU A 105 -15.98 -8.40 7.08
C LEU A 105 -15.65 -7.16 7.91
N GLN A 106 -15.17 -6.06 7.29
CA GLN A 106 -14.84 -4.82 8.01
C GLN A 106 -16.08 -4.21 8.68
N VAL A 107 -17.27 -4.31 8.08
CA VAL A 107 -18.52 -3.84 8.67
C VAL A 107 -18.89 -4.68 9.89
N ARG A 108 -18.92 -6.00 9.72
CA ARG A 108 -19.21 -6.94 10.83
C ARG A 108 -18.23 -6.80 12.00
N LEU A 109 -16.94 -6.58 11.71
CA LEU A 109 -15.92 -6.35 12.74
C LEU A 109 -16.17 -5.03 13.47
N ALA A 110 -16.46 -3.95 12.77
CA ALA A 110 -16.76 -2.67 13.41
C ALA A 110 -17.93 -2.82 14.39
N GLU A 111 -19.03 -3.47 13.97
CA GLU A 111 -20.19 -3.72 14.83
C GLU A 111 -19.86 -4.60 16.04
N ARG A 112 -19.08 -5.67 15.86
CA ARG A 112 -18.61 -6.53 16.97
C ARG A 112 -17.82 -5.75 18.04
N HIS A 113 -17.14 -4.68 17.64
CA HIS A 113 -16.35 -3.82 18.53
C HIS A 113 -17.05 -2.51 18.94
N GLY A 114 -18.38 -2.45 18.81
CA GLY A 114 -19.18 -1.31 19.25
C GLY A 114 -19.16 -0.10 18.30
N GLY A 115 -18.61 -0.29 17.11
CA GLY A 115 -18.69 0.65 15.99
C GLY A 115 -19.98 0.50 15.19
N PHE A 116 -20.04 1.10 14.01
CA PHE A 116 -21.20 1.04 13.13
C PHE A 116 -20.83 1.28 11.68
N GLY A 117 -21.71 0.83 10.78
CA GLY A 117 -21.59 1.07 9.35
C GLY A 117 -22.37 2.30 8.88
N ILE A 118 -21.88 2.97 7.85
CA ILE A 118 -22.58 4.01 7.09
C ILE A 118 -22.77 3.51 5.67
N SER A 119 -24.01 3.26 5.28
CA SER A 119 -24.38 2.81 3.95
C SER A 119 -24.29 3.94 2.94
N LEU A 120 -23.61 3.70 1.84
CA LEU A 120 -23.53 4.58 0.68
C LEU A 120 -24.36 4.01 -0.46
N GLU A 121 -25.06 4.88 -1.20
CA GLU A 121 -25.82 4.48 -2.37
C GLU A 121 -24.90 4.23 -3.58
N GLY A 122 -25.32 3.27 -4.43
CA GLY A 122 -24.58 2.92 -5.64
C GLY A 122 -23.53 1.83 -5.44
N SER A 123 -22.85 1.52 -6.54
CA SER A 123 -21.72 0.58 -6.54
C SER A 123 -20.49 1.17 -5.84
N PHE A 124 -19.52 0.32 -5.53
CA PHE A 124 -18.25 0.75 -4.94
C PHE A 124 -17.60 1.93 -5.70
N ARG A 125 -17.57 1.87 -7.02
CA ARG A 125 -16.93 2.94 -7.82
C ARG A 125 -17.68 4.27 -7.77
N GLU A 126 -19.01 4.22 -7.67
CA GLU A 126 -19.85 5.42 -7.62
C GLU A 126 -19.87 6.04 -6.23
N SER A 127 -19.94 5.21 -5.20
CA SER A 127 -20.09 5.66 -3.82
C SER A 127 -18.76 6.12 -3.18
N TYR A 128 -17.73 5.30 -3.24
CA TYR A 128 -16.44 5.62 -2.59
C TYR A 128 -15.65 6.74 -3.28
N ALA A 129 -15.93 7.06 -4.52
CA ALA A 129 -15.34 8.19 -5.23
C ALA A 129 -16.14 9.49 -5.12
N ASN A 130 -17.25 9.50 -4.35
CA ASN A 130 -18.15 10.65 -4.22
C ASN A 130 -18.06 11.29 -2.82
N PRO A 131 -17.15 12.26 -2.59
CA PRO A 131 -16.96 12.86 -1.28
C PRO A 131 -18.20 13.61 -0.76
N VAL A 132 -18.99 14.21 -1.66
CA VAL A 132 -20.22 14.94 -1.30
C VAL A 132 -21.27 13.99 -0.72
N GLN A 133 -21.49 12.84 -1.38
CA GLN A 133 -22.40 11.82 -0.87
C GLN A 133 -21.91 11.28 0.48
N ILE A 134 -20.61 11.00 0.59
CA ILE A 134 -20.00 10.47 1.82
C ILE A 134 -20.21 11.45 2.98
N ALA A 135 -19.88 12.73 2.81
CA ALA A 135 -20.07 13.75 3.85
C ALA A 135 -21.54 13.88 4.26
N ALA A 136 -22.45 13.96 3.29
CA ALA A 136 -23.89 14.03 3.55
C ALA A 136 -24.39 12.83 4.39
N ARG A 137 -23.96 11.62 4.04
CA ARG A 137 -24.34 10.40 4.78
C ARG A 137 -23.71 10.34 6.18
N ILE A 138 -22.48 10.82 6.34
CA ILE A 138 -21.85 10.95 7.67
C ILE A 138 -22.68 11.90 8.54
N HIS A 139 -23.01 13.08 8.05
CA HIS A 139 -23.83 14.06 8.78
C HIS A 139 -25.19 13.49 9.16
N GLU A 140 -25.88 12.83 8.25
CA GLU A 140 -27.19 12.24 8.49
C GLU A 140 -27.14 11.15 9.58
N VAL A 141 -26.24 10.16 9.44
CA VAL A 141 -26.10 9.06 10.40
C VAL A 141 -25.62 9.57 11.77
N TYR A 142 -24.75 10.58 11.80
CA TYR A 142 -24.31 11.19 13.06
C TYR A 142 -25.46 11.94 13.73
N ALA A 143 -26.29 12.67 12.97
CA ALA A 143 -27.47 13.34 13.52
C ALA A 143 -28.50 12.34 14.09
N GLU A 144 -28.75 11.23 13.39
CA GLU A 144 -29.61 10.15 13.86
C GLU A 144 -29.10 9.49 15.13
N ARG A 145 -27.78 9.27 15.21
CA ARG A 145 -27.16 8.50 16.31
C ARG A 145 -26.88 9.34 17.54
N PHE A 146 -26.46 10.57 17.38
CA PHE A 146 -26.00 11.44 18.46
C PHE A 146 -26.96 12.61 18.75
N GLY A 147 -28.01 12.80 17.95
CA GLY A 147 -28.90 13.93 18.01
C GLY A 147 -28.27 15.21 17.44
N SER A 148 -29.10 16.25 17.27
CA SER A 148 -28.67 17.53 16.66
C SER A 148 -27.59 18.29 17.47
N GLU A 149 -27.56 18.11 18.78
CA GLU A 149 -26.55 18.73 19.65
C GLU A 149 -25.26 17.91 19.75
N GLY A 150 -25.34 16.57 19.73
CA GLY A 150 -24.19 15.69 19.86
C GLY A 150 -23.44 15.42 18.54
N ALA A 151 -24.12 15.50 17.40
CA ALA A 151 -23.53 15.22 16.09
C ALA A 151 -22.33 16.12 15.75
N PRO A 152 -22.38 17.46 15.94
CA PRO A 152 -21.23 18.32 15.67
C PRO A 152 -20.02 17.98 16.55
N GLN A 153 -20.22 17.60 17.81
CA GLN A 153 -19.14 17.19 18.70
C GLN A 153 -18.54 15.84 18.29
N ALA A 154 -19.38 14.88 17.90
CA ALA A 154 -18.92 13.59 17.39
C ALA A 154 -18.12 13.77 16.09
N LEU A 155 -18.57 14.63 15.19
CA LEU A 155 -17.91 14.95 13.93
C LEU A 155 -16.54 15.58 14.19
N ALA A 156 -16.46 16.56 15.09
CA ALA A 156 -15.22 17.23 15.47
C ALA A 156 -14.20 16.28 16.14
N CYS A 157 -14.64 15.12 16.62
CA CYS A 157 -13.79 14.05 17.16
C CYS A 157 -13.60 12.89 16.17
N SER A 158 -13.87 13.09 14.88
CA SER A 158 -13.76 12.08 13.83
C SER A 158 -12.58 12.35 12.91
N ALA A 159 -11.93 11.27 12.45
CA ALA A 159 -11.00 11.32 11.34
C ALA A 159 -11.39 10.29 10.28
N LEU A 160 -11.22 10.65 9.00
CA LEU A 160 -11.46 9.78 7.88
C LEU A 160 -10.14 9.17 7.40
N TYR A 161 -10.08 7.85 7.41
CA TYR A 161 -8.95 7.08 6.92
C TYR A 161 -9.25 6.51 5.53
N PRO A 162 -8.57 7.01 4.48
CA PRO A 162 -8.82 6.58 3.11
C PRO A 162 -8.09 5.29 2.70
N GLY A 163 -7.16 4.79 3.54
CA GLY A 163 -6.27 3.68 3.19
C GLY A 163 -5.49 3.97 1.91
N TYR A 164 -5.62 3.09 0.93
CA TYR A 164 -5.17 3.27 -0.45
C TYR A 164 -6.34 3.24 -1.45
N GLY A 165 -7.55 3.44 -0.96
CA GLY A 165 -8.78 3.48 -1.73
C GLY A 165 -8.93 4.73 -2.62
N PRO A 166 -10.09 4.88 -3.29
CA PRO A 166 -10.32 5.94 -4.27
C PRO A 166 -10.20 7.37 -3.74
N LEU A 167 -10.36 7.56 -2.43
CA LEU A 167 -10.26 8.88 -1.78
C LEU A 167 -8.83 9.30 -1.44
N ALA A 168 -7.90 8.36 -1.39
CA ALA A 168 -6.56 8.59 -0.82
C ALA A 168 -5.76 9.68 -1.54
N GLU A 169 -5.91 9.77 -2.87
CA GLU A 169 -5.23 10.75 -3.73
C GLU A 169 -6.25 11.68 -4.44
N ASN A 170 -7.47 11.76 -3.93
CA ASN A 170 -8.53 12.61 -4.48
C ASN A 170 -8.49 14.00 -3.82
N THR A 171 -7.90 14.97 -4.51
CA THR A 171 -7.72 16.34 -4.01
C THR A 171 -9.03 17.04 -3.66
N ALA A 172 -10.07 16.84 -4.48
CA ALA A 172 -11.40 17.39 -4.21
C ALA A 172 -12.04 16.78 -2.95
N ALA A 173 -11.78 15.49 -2.69
CA ALA A 173 -12.24 14.83 -1.47
C ALA A 173 -11.54 15.39 -0.23
N ILE A 174 -10.22 15.54 -0.28
CA ILE A 174 -9.43 16.09 0.82
C ILE A 174 -9.91 17.49 1.19
N GLU A 175 -10.11 18.35 0.19
CA GLU A 175 -10.61 19.72 0.39
C GLU A 175 -12.03 19.70 0.97
N HIS A 176 -12.92 18.87 0.41
CA HIS A 176 -14.31 18.77 0.84
C HIS A 176 -14.41 18.35 2.31
N PHE A 177 -13.75 17.26 2.73
CA PHE A 177 -13.78 16.79 4.12
C PHE A 177 -13.20 17.83 5.09
N ARG A 178 -12.16 18.54 4.68
CA ARG A 178 -11.60 19.63 5.48
C ARG A 178 -12.62 20.75 5.71
N HIS A 179 -13.40 21.12 4.69
CA HIS A 179 -14.47 22.11 4.82
C HIS A 179 -15.60 21.62 5.74
N GLU A 180 -15.88 20.33 5.73
CA GLU A 180 -16.86 19.69 6.61
C GLU A 180 -16.34 19.51 8.06
N GLY A 181 -15.12 19.91 8.38
CA GLY A 181 -14.52 19.76 9.69
C GLY A 181 -14.08 18.35 10.04
N ILE A 182 -14.00 17.44 9.06
CA ILE A 182 -13.52 16.08 9.22
C ILE A 182 -12.01 16.05 8.97
N VAL A 183 -11.24 15.55 9.95
CA VAL A 183 -9.79 15.36 9.78
C VAL A 183 -9.58 14.25 8.75
N PHE A 184 -8.83 14.57 7.70
CA PHE A 184 -8.40 13.57 6.72
C PHE A 184 -7.05 12.98 7.15
N VAL A 185 -6.95 11.65 7.23
CA VAL A 185 -5.69 10.97 7.60
C VAL A 185 -4.83 10.86 6.35
N GLY A 186 -3.94 11.81 6.18
CA GLY A 186 -3.08 11.92 4.99
C GLY A 186 -2.60 13.34 4.75
N PRO A 187 -2.02 13.62 3.58
CA PRO A 187 -1.50 14.92 3.21
C PRO A 187 -2.61 15.93 2.93
N MET A 188 -2.22 17.20 2.83
CA MET A 188 -3.08 18.28 2.38
C MET A 188 -3.23 18.24 0.84
N GLN A 189 -4.29 18.85 0.34
CA GLN A 189 -4.64 18.88 -1.09
C GLN A 189 -3.50 19.37 -1.97
N ASP A 190 -2.89 20.50 -1.63
CA ASP A 190 -1.80 21.14 -2.37
C ASP A 190 -0.56 20.26 -2.48
N VAL A 191 -0.31 19.44 -1.45
CA VAL A 191 0.77 18.44 -1.44
C VAL A 191 0.46 17.30 -2.41
N VAL A 192 -0.78 16.81 -2.45
CA VAL A 192 -1.19 15.78 -3.41
C VAL A 192 -1.12 16.31 -4.84
N GLU A 193 -1.55 17.56 -5.07
CA GLU A 193 -1.48 18.22 -6.38
C GLU A 193 -0.05 18.44 -6.87
N SER A 194 0.89 18.71 -5.96
CA SER A 194 2.29 18.97 -6.32
C SER A 194 3.11 17.68 -6.45
N ALA A 195 2.95 16.74 -5.55
CA ALA A 195 3.74 15.51 -5.52
C ALA A 195 3.12 14.36 -6.33
N GLY A 196 1.78 14.35 -6.51
CA GLY A 196 1.06 13.34 -7.28
C GLY A 196 1.06 13.59 -8.79
N ASP A 197 1.24 14.82 -9.26
CA ASP A 197 1.43 15.12 -10.69
C ASP A 197 2.86 14.74 -11.12
N LYS A 198 2.98 13.80 -12.05
CA LYS A 198 4.28 13.27 -12.50
C LYS A 198 5.21 14.34 -13.09
N ARG A 199 4.66 15.40 -13.69
CA ARG A 199 5.46 16.51 -14.24
C ARG A 199 6.05 17.37 -13.11
N LYS A 200 5.20 17.76 -12.16
CA LYS A 200 5.61 18.55 -11.00
C LYS A 200 6.61 17.77 -10.14
N PHE A 201 6.32 16.47 -9.90
CA PHE A 201 7.24 15.57 -9.19
C PHE A 201 8.60 15.47 -9.90
N ARG A 202 8.60 15.30 -11.23
CA ARG A 202 9.85 15.28 -12.00
C ARG A 202 10.65 16.56 -11.86
N LEU A 203 10.00 17.72 -11.97
CA LEU A 203 10.67 19.03 -11.82
C LEU A 203 11.21 19.21 -10.40
N LEU A 204 10.46 18.80 -9.38
CA LEU A 204 10.89 18.77 -8.00
C LEU A 204 12.10 17.85 -7.82
N ALA A 205 12.02 16.62 -8.27
CA ALA A 205 13.11 15.65 -8.19
C ALA A 205 14.38 16.18 -8.87
N GLN A 206 14.22 16.75 -10.05
CA GLN A 206 15.31 17.37 -10.82
C GLN A 206 15.95 18.55 -10.07
N SER A 207 15.18 19.37 -9.37
CA SER A 207 15.70 20.49 -8.58
C SER A 207 16.51 20.03 -7.36
N ILE A 208 16.23 18.83 -6.85
CA ILE A 208 16.93 18.23 -5.71
C ILE A 208 18.16 17.44 -6.14
N ASP A 209 18.04 16.63 -7.21
CA ASP A 209 19.09 15.79 -7.77
C ASP A 209 18.80 15.55 -9.28
N ASP A 210 19.46 16.27 -10.16
CA ASP A 210 19.25 16.19 -11.62
C ASP A 210 19.64 14.79 -12.19
N ASP A 211 20.61 14.12 -11.56
CA ASP A 211 21.04 12.79 -11.97
C ASP A 211 20.03 11.70 -11.58
N ALA A 212 19.13 11.98 -10.65
CA ALA A 212 18.10 11.05 -10.18
C ALA A 212 16.84 11.02 -11.06
N VAL A 213 16.77 11.79 -12.15
CA VAL A 213 15.64 11.76 -13.08
C VAL A 213 16.01 11.15 -14.42
N VAL A 214 15.06 10.44 -15.02
CA VAL A 214 15.27 9.86 -16.37
C VAL A 214 15.55 10.99 -17.37
N PRO A 215 16.58 10.89 -18.24
CA PRO A 215 16.80 11.86 -19.29
C PRO A 215 15.54 12.09 -20.14
N GLY A 216 15.12 13.35 -20.30
CA GLY A 216 13.86 13.65 -20.99
C GLY A 216 13.39 15.10 -20.82
N ILE A 217 12.15 15.37 -21.19
CA ILE A 217 11.51 16.68 -21.15
C ILE A 217 10.07 16.61 -20.68
N VAL A 218 9.62 17.67 -20.01
CA VAL A 218 8.21 17.93 -19.70
C VAL A 218 7.66 18.86 -20.80
N LEU A 219 6.44 18.60 -21.22
CA LEU A 219 5.75 19.32 -22.28
C LEU A 219 4.37 19.75 -21.77
N GLU A 220 4.16 21.05 -21.67
CA GLU A 220 2.90 21.64 -21.18
C GLU A 220 1.94 22.00 -22.33
N ASP A 221 2.41 21.84 -23.56
CA ASP A 221 1.63 22.11 -24.76
C ASP A 221 0.64 20.98 -25.04
N ASP A 222 -0.50 21.30 -25.65
CA ASP A 222 -1.53 20.36 -26.10
C ASP A 222 -1.63 20.29 -27.64
N ASP A 223 -0.90 21.13 -28.37
CA ASP A 223 -0.81 21.06 -29.82
C ASP A 223 0.10 19.89 -30.25
N PRO A 224 -0.44 18.90 -30.99
CA PRO A 224 0.33 17.75 -31.43
C PRO A 224 1.58 18.12 -32.26
N MET A 225 1.50 19.18 -33.07
CA MET A 225 2.62 19.58 -33.93
C MET A 225 3.74 20.24 -33.11
N GLU A 226 3.39 21.06 -32.12
CA GLU A 226 4.35 21.68 -31.21
C GLU A 226 5.04 20.60 -30.35
N ILE A 227 4.27 19.65 -29.77
CA ILE A 227 4.81 18.52 -28.99
C ILE A 227 5.83 17.73 -29.84
N VAL A 228 5.48 17.36 -31.08
CA VAL A 228 6.39 16.65 -31.98
C VAL A 228 7.65 17.48 -32.27
N GLY A 229 7.48 18.79 -32.51
CA GLY A 229 8.58 19.72 -32.74
C GLY A 229 9.55 19.79 -31.57
N LEU A 230 9.03 19.93 -30.35
CA LEU A 230 9.79 20.02 -29.11
C LEU A 230 10.55 18.71 -28.79
N ILE A 231 9.90 17.54 -28.95
CA ILE A 231 10.56 16.25 -28.76
C ILE A 231 11.74 16.09 -29.74
N ARG A 232 11.54 16.41 -31.01
CA ARG A 232 12.60 16.34 -32.02
C ARG A 232 13.73 17.33 -31.78
N ALA A 233 13.40 18.53 -31.29
CA ALA A 233 14.42 19.55 -30.94
C ALA A 233 15.25 19.07 -29.73
N ALA A 234 14.62 18.55 -28.70
CA ALA A 234 15.29 18.04 -27.51
C ALA A 234 16.20 16.83 -27.84
N HIS A 235 15.74 15.93 -28.70
CA HIS A 235 16.58 14.83 -29.20
C HIS A 235 17.82 15.32 -29.95
N ARG A 236 17.66 16.32 -30.86
CA ARG A 236 18.82 16.93 -31.54
C ARG A 236 19.79 17.61 -30.60
N ALA A 237 19.29 18.09 -29.45
CA ALA A 237 20.10 18.68 -28.38
C ALA A 237 20.64 17.62 -27.40
N GLU A 238 20.57 16.34 -27.73
CA GLU A 238 21.09 15.21 -26.95
C GLU A 238 20.57 15.11 -25.51
N ARG A 239 19.33 15.63 -25.26
CA ARG A 239 18.72 15.58 -23.93
C ARG A 239 18.21 14.18 -23.54
N PHE A 240 18.04 13.30 -24.50
CA PHE A 240 17.70 11.87 -24.36
C PHE A 240 18.00 11.11 -25.65
N SER A 241 18.06 9.80 -25.57
CA SER A 241 18.19 8.90 -26.71
C SER A 241 16.91 8.06 -26.89
N PHE A 242 16.71 7.54 -28.12
CA PHE A 242 15.69 6.53 -28.39
C PHE A 242 16.24 5.10 -28.09
N PRO A 243 15.34 4.15 -27.71
CA PRO A 243 13.90 4.31 -27.61
C PRO A 243 13.52 5.24 -26.47
N GLY A 244 12.44 6.02 -26.69
CA GLY A 244 11.86 6.90 -25.68
C GLY A 244 10.48 6.40 -25.25
N ARG A 245 9.92 7.07 -24.25
CA ARG A 245 8.57 6.81 -23.72
C ARG A 245 7.81 8.11 -23.59
N LEU A 246 6.69 8.22 -24.30
CA LEU A 246 5.75 9.33 -24.14
C LEU A 246 4.71 8.93 -23.10
N LYS A 247 4.46 9.80 -22.11
CA LYS A 247 3.55 9.56 -20.98
C LYS A 247 2.61 10.75 -20.80
N ALA A 248 1.33 10.47 -20.54
CA ALA A 248 0.41 11.46 -19.99
C ALA A 248 0.76 11.78 -18.54
N ALA A 249 0.57 13.03 -18.13
CA ALA A 249 0.84 13.48 -16.76
C ALA A 249 0.07 12.68 -15.71
N ASN A 250 -1.21 12.44 -15.94
CA ASN A 250 -2.13 11.77 -15.02
C ASN A 250 -2.40 10.30 -15.38
N GLY A 251 -1.62 9.70 -16.30
CA GLY A 251 -1.71 8.29 -16.63
C GLY A 251 -1.16 7.40 -15.51
N GLY A 252 -1.85 6.30 -15.21
CA GLY A 252 -1.46 5.33 -14.19
C GLY A 252 -1.73 3.87 -14.62
N GLY A 253 -1.07 2.91 -13.95
CA GLY A 253 -1.26 1.47 -14.25
C GLY A 253 -0.92 1.08 -15.68
N GLY A 254 0.04 1.74 -16.32
CA GLY A 254 0.44 1.49 -17.70
C GLY A 254 -0.43 2.15 -18.78
N ARG A 255 -1.47 2.92 -18.41
CA ARG A 255 -2.31 3.68 -19.34
C ARG A 255 -1.73 5.06 -19.60
N GLY A 256 -2.04 5.63 -20.77
CA GLY A 256 -1.55 6.96 -21.17
C GLY A 256 -0.05 6.96 -21.47
N GLN A 257 0.54 5.83 -21.90
CA GLN A 257 1.96 5.78 -22.25
C GLN A 257 2.24 4.91 -23.48
N VAL A 258 3.23 5.32 -24.24
CA VAL A 258 3.65 4.64 -25.47
C VAL A 258 5.18 4.64 -25.57
N ILE A 259 5.77 3.46 -25.85
CA ILE A 259 7.19 3.37 -26.22
C ILE A 259 7.34 3.83 -27.67
N VAL A 260 8.32 4.67 -27.91
CA VAL A 260 8.63 5.27 -29.20
C VAL A 260 10.04 4.82 -29.60
N GLU A 261 10.11 3.91 -30.55
CA GLU A 261 11.37 3.25 -30.93
C GLU A 261 12.33 4.18 -31.69
N ALA A 262 11.79 5.16 -32.44
CA ALA A 262 12.59 6.05 -33.26
C ALA A 262 11.86 7.39 -33.51
N PRO A 263 12.58 8.47 -33.89
CA PRO A 263 12.02 9.81 -34.11
C PRO A 263 10.83 9.86 -35.09
N GLU A 264 10.80 8.95 -36.06
CA GLU A 264 9.74 8.89 -37.07
C GLU A 264 8.39 8.42 -36.49
N ARG A 265 8.43 7.71 -35.33
CA ARG A 265 7.23 7.21 -34.66
C ARG A 265 6.60 8.20 -33.69
N VAL A 266 7.28 9.34 -33.40
CA VAL A 266 6.80 10.36 -32.46
C VAL A 266 5.40 10.88 -32.83
N PRO A 267 5.06 11.25 -34.10
CA PRO A 267 3.74 11.79 -34.42
C PRO A 267 2.60 10.83 -34.02
N GLY A 268 2.68 9.57 -34.41
CA GLY A 268 1.64 8.57 -34.09
C GLY A 268 1.54 8.27 -32.57
N ALA A 269 2.65 8.36 -31.86
CA ALA A 269 2.65 8.22 -30.39
C ALA A 269 1.95 9.39 -29.70
N VAL A 270 2.19 10.63 -30.18
CA VAL A 270 1.56 11.85 -29.66
C VAL A 270 0.05 11.79 -29.89
N GLU A 271 -0.39 11.47 -31.12
CA GLU A 271 -1.81 11.33 -31.44
C GLU A 271 -2.50 10.31 -30.54
N LYS A 272 -1.87 9.15 -30.30
CA LYS A 272 -2.40 8.10 -29.44
C LYS A 272 -2.54 8.56 -27.99
N VAL A 273 -1.49 9.15 -27.39
CA VAL A 273 -1.50 9.56 -25.99
C VAL A 273 -2.48 10.71 -25.75
N LEU A 274 -2.53 11.70 -26.65
CA LEU A 274 -3.51 12.80 -26.55
C LEU A 274 -4.95 12.28 -26.74
N GLY A 275 -5.16 11.28 -27.60
CA GLY A 275 -6.45 10.59 -27.73
C GLY A 275 -6.88 9.89 -26.45
N GLU A 276 -5.96 9.25 -25.73
CA GLU A 276 -6.22 8.63 -24.43
C GLU A 276 -6.50 9.68 -23.33
N ILE A 277 -5.78 10.81 -23.33
CA ILE A 277 -6.02 11.94 -22.42
C ILE A 277 -7.45 12.46 -22.62
N ALA A 278 -7.84 12.76 -23.86
CA ALA A 278 -9.17 13.26 -24.17
C ALA A 278 -10.28 12.26 -23.81
N ALA A 279 -10.08 10.97 -24.10
CA ALA A 279 -11.06 9.92 -23.82
C ALA A 279 -11.30 9.68 -22.32
N ASN A 280 -10.31 9.97 -21.45
CA ASN A 280 -10.40 9.80 -20.01
C ASN A 280 -10.65 11.12 -19.26
N GLY A 281 -10.71 12.25 -19.93
CA GLY A 281 -10.88 13.56 -19.30
C GLY A 281 -9.70 13.95 -18.40
N TRP A 282 -8.49 13.48 -18.73
CA TRP A 282 -7.27 13.85 -17.98
C TRP A 282 -6.82 15.26 -18.34
N ASP A 283 -6.06 15.90 -17.43
CA ASP A 283 -5.42 17.17 -17.73
C ASP A 283 -4.46 17.03 -18.93
N PRO A 284 -4.44 18.01 -19.83
CA PRO A 284 -3.47 18.02 -20.90
C PRO A 284 -2.06 18.13 -20.35
N GLY A 285 -1.12 17.60 -21.06
CA GLY A 285 0.29 17.63 -20.71
C GLY A 285 0.91 16.25 -20.77
N VAL A 286 2.09 16.20 -21.30
CA VAL A 286 2.82 14.97 -21.55
C VAL A 286 4.28 15.12 -21.14
N MET A 287 4.94 13.98 -20.93
CA MET A 287 6.39 13.90 -20.73
C MET A 287 6.97 12.95 -21.77
N PHE A 288 8.15 13.28 -22.27
CA PHE A 288 8.93 12.36 -23.08
C PHE A 288 10.25 12.06 -22.38
N GLU A 289 10.49 10.80 -22.13
CA GLU A 289 11.67 10.31 -21.40
C GLU A 289 12.36 9.19 -22.19
N GLN A 290 13.66 9.03 -21.99
CA GLN A 290 14.38 7.86 -22.46
C GLN A 290 13.76 6.60 -21.88
N ASN A 291 13.57 5.55 -22.69
CA ASN A 291 13.06 4.29 -22.19
C ASN A 291 14.19 3.46 -21.58
N ILE A 292 14.20 3.38 -20.26
CA ILE A 292 15.13 2.49 -19.52
C ILE A 292 14.46 1.11 -19.42
N ALA A 293 14.94 0.18 -20.23
CA ALA A 293 14.42 -1.19 -20.27
C ALA A 293 15.10 -2.09 -19.21
N GLU A 294 14.44 -3.18 -18.85
CA GLU A 294 14.98 -4.22 -17.95
C GLU A 294 15.43 -3.67 -16.59
N THR A 295 14.56 -2.87 -15.99
CA THR A 295 14.82 -2.25 -14.70
C THR A 295 14.30 -3.08 -13.53
N ILE A 296 14.93 -2.92 -12.39
CA ILE A 296 14.44 -3.32 -11.07
C ILE A 296 13.53 -2.20 -10.55
N HIS A 297 12.41 -2.54 -9.96
CA HIS A 297 11.51 -1.59 -9.33
C HIS A 297 11.77 -1.55 -7.84
N LEU A 298 12.27 -0.44 -7.36
CA LEU A 298 12.50 -0.19 -5.93
C LEU A 298 11.63 0.97 -5.46
N GLU A 299 11.42 1.05 -4.15
CA GLU A 299 10.69 2.16 -3.54
C GLU A 299 11.11 2.38 -2.09
N VAL A 300 10.98 3.62 -1.61
CA VAL A 300 11.30 4.00 -0.23
C VAL A 300 10.02 4.31 0.54
N GLN A 301 9.83 3.63 1.68
CA GLN A 301 8.75 3.97 2.60
C GLN A 301 9.16 5.16 3.47
N VAL A 302 8.37 6.22 3.46
CA VAL A 302 8.56 7.43 4.26
C VAL A 302 7.33 7.67 5.12
N LEU A 303 7.54 8.22 6.31
CA LEU A 303 6.53 8.73 7.21
C LEU A 303 6.98 10.11 7.73
N ARG A 304 6.09 11.11 7.69
CA ARG A 304 6.38 12.46 8.16
C ARG A 304 5.23 13.01 8.97
N ASP A 305 5.54 13.64 10.10
CA ASP A 305 4.54 14.33 10.90
C ASP A 305 4.43 15.83 10.56
N ARG A 306 3.46 16.50 11.15
CA ARG A 306 3.23 17.94 10.94
C ARG A 306 4.32 18.84 11.53
N TYR A 307 5.19 18.30 12.37
CA TYR A 307 6.26 19.05 13.03
C TYR A 307 7.58 18.99 12.26
N GLY A 308 7.59 18.28 11.12
CA GLY A 308 8.76 18.12 10.28
C GLY A 308 9.67 16.95 10.68
N ASN A 309 9.20 16.05 11.56
CA ASN A 309 9.93 14.83 11.82
C ASN A 309 9.67 13.84 10.69
N THR A 310 10.67 13.58 9.86
CA THR A 310 10.62 12.64 8.74
C THR A 310 11.45 11.41 9.05
N ARG A 311 10.90 10.22 8.79
CA ARG A 311 11.58 8.93 8.93
C ARG A 311 11.41 8.10 7.67
N HIS A 312 12.47 7.44 7.26
CA HIS A 312 12.36 6.37 6.27
C HIS A 312 12.46 5.00 6.94
N PHE A 313 11.84 4.02 6.33
CA PHE A 313 11.85 2.62 6.79
C PHE A 313 12.52 1.73 5.75
N GLY A 314 13.62 2.22 5.16
CA GLY A 314 14.33 1.52 4.11
C GLY A 314 13.53 1.38 2.83
N MET A 315 13.89 0.39 2.06
CA MET A 315 13.39 0.18 0.71
C MET A 315 12.66 -1.15 0.59
N ARG A 316 11.76 -1.21 -0.42
CA ARG A 316 11.16 -2.45 -0.91
C ARG A 316 11.62 -2.72 -2.34
N ASP A 317 11.78 -3.99 -2.67
CA ASP A 317 11.94 -4.48 -4.03
C ASP A 317 10.59 -5.02 -4.51
N CYS A 318 10.05 -4.38 -5.54
CA CYS A 318 8.74 -4.66 -6.12
C CYS A 318 8.85 -5.15 -7.57
N THR A 319 9.94 -5.82 -7.90
CA THR A 319 10.26 -6.23 -9.28
C THR A 319 9.38 -7.36 -9.79
N GLU A 320 8.89 -8.24 -8.89
CA GLU A 320 7.98 -9.32 -9.24
C GLU A 320 6.61 -8.74 -9.58
N GLN A 321 6.39 -8.44 -10.87
CA GLN A 321 5.19 -7.82 -11.39
C GLN A 321 4.54 -8.62 -12.51
N ARG A 322 3.25 -8.35 -12.69
CA ARG A 322 2.45 -8.85 -13.79
C ARG A 322 1.62 -7.70 -14.38
N ALA A 323 1.87 -7.36 -15.64
CA ALA A 323 1.17 -6.25 -16.32
C ALA A 323 1.16 -4.96 -15.48
N SER A 324 2.32 -4.58 -14.94
CA SER A 324 2.52 -3.44 -14.02
C SER A 324 1.78 -3.55 -12.68
N GLN A 325 1.34 -4.74 -12.29
CA GLN A 325 0.82 -5.03 -10.96
C GLN A 325 1.87 -5.81 -10.16
N LYS A 326 2.25 -5.30 -9.02
CA LYS A 326 3.12 -5.96 -8.05
C LYS A 326 2.42 -7.24 -7.55
N ILE A 327 3.13 -8.36 -7.44
CA ILE A 327 2.60 -9.64 -6.96
C ILE A 327 3.41 -10.22 -5.80
N GLN A 328 4.70 -9.90 -5.72
CA GLN A 328 5.57 -10.18 -4.59
C GLN A 328 6.43 -8.95 -4.32
N GLU A 329 6.62 -8.63 -3.06
CA GLU A 329 7.42 -7.50 -2.60
C GLU A 329 8.38 -7.97 -1.48
N GLU A 330 9.62 -7.46 -1.48
CA GLU A 330 10.66 -7.84 -0.52
C GLU A 330 11.21 -6.63 0.22
N ALA A 331 11.45 -6.75 1.52
CA ALA A 331 12.10 -5.74 2.35
C ALA A 331 13.07 -6.38 3.39
N PRO A 332 14.26 -5.83 3.60
CA PRO A 332 14.98 -4.93 2.69
C PRO A 332 15.34 -5.63 1.37
N PRO A 333 15.62 -4.91 0.27
CA PRO A 333 16.01 -5.54 -0.99
C PRO A 333 17.33 -6.30 -0.92
N ALA A 334 17.33 -7.59 -1.24
CA ALA A 334 18.54 -8.41 -1.22
C ALA A 334 19.63 -7.87 -2.15
N LEU A 335 19.26 -7.35 -3.32
CA LEU A 335 20.19 -6.86 -4.33
C LEU A 335 21.06 -5.69 -3.85
N LEU A 336 20.55 -4.85 -2.95
CA LEU A 336 21.27 -3.65 -2.47
C LEU A 336 22.48 -3.99 -1.59
N ARG A 337 22.59 -5.23 -1.11
CA ARG A 337 23.80 -5.72 -0.43
C ARG A 337 25.05 -5.63 -1.31
N ALA A 338 24.88 -5.68 -2.62
CA ALA A 338 25.97 -5.51 -3.60
C ALA A 338 26.33 -4.03 -3.86
N TYR A 339 25.57 -3.08 -3.33
CA TYR A 339 25.76 -1.64 -3.55
C TYR A 339 25.81 -0.87 -2.22
N PRO A 340 26.92 -1.02 -1.44
CA PRO A 340 27.07 -0.35 -0.15
C PRO A 340 26.89 1.17 -0.26
N GLY A 341 26.14 1.77 0.69
CA GLY A 341 25.88 3.21 0.74
C GLY A 341 24.82 3.70 -0.24
N LEU A 342 24.30 2.85 -1.13
CA LEU A 342 23.25 3.24 -2.08
C LEU A 342 21.89 3.37 -1.40
N THR A 343 21.58 2.47 -0.48
CA THR A 343 20.33 2.51 0.29
C THR A 343 20.21 3.82 1.05
N GLU A 344 21.25 4.23 1.76
CA GLU A 344 21.27 5.46 2.54
C GLU A 344 21.04 6.69 1.64
N ARG A 345 21.75 6.79 0.52
CA ARG A 345 21.60 7.89 -0.43
C ARG A 345 20.18 8.00 -0.99
N ILE A 346 19.58 6.88 -1.38
CA ILE A 346 18.24 6.86 -1.94
C ILE A 346 17.21 7.21 -0.86
N CYS A 347 17.37 6.68 0.36
CA CYS A 347 16.48 6.98 1.47
C CYS A 347 16.56 8.46 1.88
N GLU A 348 17.77 9.04 1.95
CA GLU A 348 17.98 10.46 2.22
C GLU A 348 17.34 11.35 1.15
N LEU A 349 17.43 10.95 -0.13
CA LEU A 349 16.78 11.66 -1.23
C LEU A 349 15.24 11.64 -1.07
N ALA A 350 14.66 10.49 -0.73
CA ALA A 350 13.23 10.36 -0.49
C ALA A 350 12.76 11.20 0.71
N VAL A 351 13.54 11.27 1.78
CA VAL A 351 13.29 12.15 2.94
C VAL A 351 13.30 13.62 2.50
N ARG A 352 14.32 14.05 1.74
CA ARG A 352 14.41 15.43 1.22
C ARG A 352 13.20 15.79 0.34
N ILE A 353 12.75 14.88 -0.51
CA ILE A 353 11.54 15.10 -1.33
C ILE A 353 10.30 15.29 -0.45
N ALA A 354 10.10 14.44 0.56
CA ALA A 354 8.98 14.54 1.47
C ALA A 354 9.00 15.82 2.32
N ASP A 355 10.21 16.28 2.71
CA ASP A 355 10.39 17.53 3.45
C ASP A 355 10.11 18.75 2.57
N GLU A 356 10.58 18.76 1.33
CA GLU A 356 10.39 19.87 0.41
C GLU A 356 8.92 20.14 0.08
N VAL A 357 8.12 19.07 -0.08
CA VAL A 357 6.67 19.22 -0.29
C VAL A 357 5.88 19.42 1.01
N GLY A 358 6.53 19.38 2.17
CA GLY A 358 5.83 19.50 3.45
C GLY A 358 4.84 18.35 3.72
N TYR A 359 5.18 17.13 3.30
CA TYR A 359 4.29 15.96 3.40
C TYR A 359 3.85 15.69 4.85
N VAL A 360 2.64 15.13 5.04
CA VAL A 360 2.16 14.63 6.34
C VAL A 360 1.47 13.29 6.15
N GLY A 361 1.90 12.28 6.88
CA GLY A 361 1.41 10.90 6.81
C GLY A 361 2.45 9.95 6.19
N ALA A 362 1.98 8.80 5.71
CA ALA A 362 2.80 7.81 5.03
C ALA A 362 2.79 8.06 3.52
N CYS A 363 3.96 8.04 2.90
CA CYS A 363 4.14 8.11 1.46
C CYS A 363 5.22 7.15 0.98
N THR A 364 5.29 6.95 -0.31
CA THR A 364 6.31 6.11 -0.94
C THR A 364 6.89 6.82 -2.16
N VAL A 365 8.22 6.83 -2.25
CA VAL A 365 8.94 7.33 -3.42
C VAL A 365 9.40 6.14 -4.24
N GLU A 366 8.84 5.99 -5.44
CA GLU A 366 9.15 4.90 -6.37
C GLU A 366 10.29 5.26 -7.31
N LEU A 367 11.11 4.27 -7.65
CA LEU A 367 12.26 4.43 -8.53
C LEU A 367 12.55 3.19 -9.37
N MET A 368 13.15 3.39 -10.52
CA MET A 368 13.79 2.35 -11.32
C MET A 368 15.26 2.26 -10.93
N PHE A 369 15.77 1.04 -10.88
CA PHE A 369 17.19 0.78 -10.65
C PHE A 369 17.75 -0.07 -11.79
N LYS A 370 18.94 0.30 -12.29
CA LYS A 370 19.67 -0.47 -13.28
C LYS A 370 21.17 -0.23 -13.15
N ASP A 371 21.94 -1.29 -13.02
CA ASP A 371 23.43 -1.29 -13.07
C ASP A 371 24.07 -0.24 -12.15
N GLY A 372 23.55 -0.08 -10.91
CA GLY A 372 24.06 0.88 -9.93
C GLY A 372 23.49 2.29 -10.07
N HIS A 373 22.71 2.58 -11.10
CA HIS A 373 22.01 3.83 -11.29
C HIS A 373 20.53 3.72 -10.87
N TYR A 374 19.97 4.80 -10.36
CA TYR A 374 18.55 4.87 -10.01
C TYR A 374 17.90 6.10 -10.61
N TYR A 375 16.61 5.97 -10.91
CA TYR A 375 15.80 7.04 -11.49
C TYR A 375 14.45 7.11 -10.78
N LEU A 376 14.13 8.26 -10.21
CA LEU A 376 12.85 8.52 -9.58
C LEU A 376 11.70 8.43 -10.60
N LEU A 377 10.61 7.81 -10.20
CA LEU A 377 9.42 7.62 -11.04
C LEU A 377 8.26 8.51 -10.60
N GLU A 378 7.84 8.37 -9.36
CA GLU A 378 6.69 9.06 -8.79
C GLU A 378 6.71 8.98 -7.26
N MET A 379 5.89 9.82 -6.63
CA MET A 379 5.58 9.75 -5.21
C MET A 379 4.11 9.36 -5.05
N ASN A 380 3.87 8.25 -4.38
CA ASN A 380 2.51 7.89 -3.96
C ASN A 380 2.19 8.62 -2.66
N THR A 381 1.20 9.51 -2.72
CA THR A 381 0.82 10.39 -1.60
C THR A 381 -0.15 9.70 -0.63
N ARG A 382 0.07 8.44 -0.37
CA ARG A 382 -0.73 7.56 0.50
C ARG A 382 0.11 6.38 0.99
N ILE A 383 -0.45 5.62 1.90
CA ILE A 383 0.06 4.28 2.21
C ILE A 383 -0.13 3.35 1.00
N GLN A 384 0.75 2.38 0.82
CA GLN A 384 0.65 1.40 -0.26
C GLN A 384 0.17 0.02 0.23
N VAL A 385 -0.28 -0.82 -0.70
CA VAL A 385 -0.74 -2.19 -0.43
C VAL A 385 0.33 -2.97 0.32
N GLU A 386 1.58 -2.85 -0.09
CA GLU A 386 2.77 -3.58 0.36
C GLU A 386 3.44 -3.01 1.63
N HIS A 387 2.80 -2.04 2.33
CA HIS A 387 3.36 -1.53 3.61
C HIS A 387 3.62 -2.63 4.66
N PRO A 388 2.85 -3.74 4.72
CA PRO A 388 3.08 -4.77 5.74
C PRO A 388 4.43 -5.47 5.63
N VAL A 389 5.04 -5.55 4.43
CA VAL A 389 6.38 -6.14 4.30
C VAL A 389 7.44 -5.26 4.96
N THR A 390 7.26 -3.93 4.93
CA THR A 390 8.11 -3.00 5.67
C THR A 390 7.95 -3.16 7.17
N GLU A 391 6.70 -3.28 7.65
CA GLU A 391 6.40 -3.53 9.06
C GLU A 391 7.03 -4.84 9.56
N ALA A 392 6.95 -5.90 8.75
CA ALA A 392 7.52 -7.20 9.09
C ALA A 392 9.05 -7.18 9.15
N ALA A 393 9.70 -6.37 8.29
CA ALA A 393 11.15 -6.29 8.21
C ALA A 393 11.79 -5.43 9.32
N HIS A 394 11.05 -4.47 9.89
CA HIS A 394 11.62 -3.46 10.78
C HIS A 394 11.06 -3.56 12.20
N ARG A 395 11.87 -3.08 13.14
CA ARG A 395 11.50 -2.87 14.55
C ARG A 395 11.92 -1.46 14.96
N ILE A 396 11.26 -0.92 15.98
CA ILE A 396 11.62 0.35 16.59
C ILE A 396 12.33 0.08 17.91
N ARG A 397 13.53 0.63 18.08
CA ARG A 397 14.26 0.57 19.33
C ARG A 397 13.65 1.53 20.33
N THR A 398 13.29 1.02 21.50
CA THR A 398 12.77 1.79 22.62
C THR A 398 13.55 1.44 23.89
N ALA A 399 13.24 2.13 24.99
CA ALA A 399 13.82 1.81 26.29
C ALA A 399 13.50 0.38 26.78
N ASP A 400 12.39 -0.19 26.31
CA ASP A 400 11.93 -1.54 26.67
C ASP A 400 12.35 -2.62 25.66
N GLY A 401 13.21 -2.27 24.71
CA GLY A 401 13.70 -3.17 23.66
C GLY A 401 13.13 -2.87 22.29
N LEU A 402 13.23 -3.84 21.38
CA LEU A 402 12.74 -3.73 20.02
C LEU A 402 11.22 -3.95 19.98
N GLN A 403 10.50 -2.98 19.44
CA GLN A 403 9.05 -3.01 19.28
C GLN A 403 8.68 -3.17 17.81
N PRO A 404 7.60 -3.87 17.47
CA PRO A 404 7.08 -3.94 16.11
C PRO A 404 6.77 -2.56 15.54
N LEU A 405 6.97 -2.40 14.24
CA LEU A 405 6.53 -1.23 13.48
C LEU A 405 5.07 -1.40 13.05
N ASP A 406 4.26 -0.36 13.23
CA ASP A 406 2.90 -0.27 12.72
C ASP A 406 2.67 1.10 12.07
N LEU A 407 2.68 1.12 10.74
CA LEU A 407 2.54 2.34 9.95
C LEU A 407 1.11 2.91 10.00
N VAL A 408 0.09 2.05 10.10
CA VAL A 408 -1.31 2.48 10.18
C VAL A 408 -1.59 3.16 11.52
N ALA A 409 -1.13 2.54 12.61
CA ALA A 409 -1.25 3.13 13.94
C ALA A 409 -0.51 4.49 14.03
N LEU A 410 0.68 4.58 13.43
CA LEU A 410 1.44 5.83 13.37
C LEU A 410 0.71 6.92 12.58
N GLN A 411 0.05 6.58 11.45
CA GLN A 411 -0.77 7.53 10.71
C GLN A 411 -1.93 8.07 11.57
N PHE A 412 -2.59 7.22 12.37
CA PHE A 412 -3.65 7.67 13.29
C PHE A 412 -3.09 8.60 14.37
N GLY A 413 -1.92 8.27 14.92
CA GLY A 413 -1.23 9.14 15.88
C GLY A 413 -0.90 10.52 15.29
N ILE A 414 -0.36 10.56 14.06
CA ILE A 414 -0.03 11.80 13.34
C ILE A 414 -1.31 12.61 13.07
N ALA A 415 -2.37 11.98 12.60
CA ALA A 415 -3.67 12.63 12.37
C ALA A 415 -4.26 13.19 13.67
N ALA A 416 -4.08 12.47 14.78
CA ALA A 416 -4.43 12.94 16.13
C ALA A 416 -3.49 14.03 16.67
N GLY A 417 -2.46 14.43 15.93
CA GLY A 417 -1.55 15.52 16.29
C GLY A 417 -0.30 15.10 17.06
N ALA A 418 -0.03 13.80 17.19
CA ALA A 418 1.18 13.32 17.84
C ALA A 418 2.41 13.49 16.92
N PRO A 419 3.59 13.82 17.48
CA PRO A 419 4.85 13.69 16.75
C PRO A 419 5.23 12.22 16.61
N ILE A 420 6.09 11.92 15.63
CA ILE A 420 6.73 10.60 15.52
C ILE A 420 7.62 10.40 16.75
N PRO A 421 7.40 9.33 17.56
CA PRO A 421 7.98 9.21 18.91
C PRO A 421 9.39 8.61 18.95
N PHE A 422 10.09 8.50 17.83
CA PHE A 422 11.42 7.89 17.72
C PHE A 422 12.28 8.62 16.69
N ALA A 423 13.61 8.46 16.82
CA ALA A 423 14.58 9.01 15.88
C ALA A 423 14.84 8.04 14.70
N GLN A 424 15.56 8.49 13.67
CA GLN A 424 15.84 7.64 12.51
C GLN A 424 16.73 6.44 12.90
N GLU A 425 17.66 6.62 13.80
CA GLU A 425 18.56 5.58 14.31
C GLU A 425 17.87 4.50 15.16
N ASP A 426 16.64 4.74 15.57
CA ASP A 426 15.81 3.76 16.29
C ASP A 426 15.09 2.80 15.33
N VAL A 427 15.03 3.12 14.04
CA VAL A 427 14.45 2.25 13.02
C VAL A 427 15.49 1.18 12.63
N VAL A 428 15.23 -0.08 12.95
CA VAL A 428 16.18 -1.17 12.75
C VAL A 428 15.58 -2.26 11.88
N ALA A 429 16.26 -2.58 10.77
CA ALA A 429 15.93 -3.73 9.94
C ALA A 429 16.46 -5.02 10.59
N THR A 430 15.59 -5.79 11.22
CA THR A 430 15.93 -7.02 11.96
C THR A 430 15.63 -8.28 11.16
N HIS A 431 14.67 -8.23 10.25
CA HIS A 431 14.22 -9.37 9.46
C HIS A 431 14.43 -9.11 7.96
N ALA A 432 14.49 -10.18 7.19
CA ALA A 432 14.10 -10.13 5.78
C ALA A 432 12.64 -10.58 5.68
N ALA A 433 11.85 -9.89 4.89
CA ALA A 433 10.42 -10.17 4.74
C ALA A 433 10.00 -10.17 3.27
N ARG A 434 8.98 -10.98 2.94
CA ARG A 434 8.36 -11.02 1.62
C ARG A 434 6.86 -11.07 1.75
N GLU A 435 6.19 -10.23 0.97
CA GLU A 435 4.75 -10.22 0.80
C GLU A 435 4.35 -10.96 -0.48
N PHE A 436 3.21 -11.61 -0.45
CA PHE A 436 2.59 -12.30 -1.58
C PHE A 436 1.15 -11.82 -1.68
N ARG A 437 0.77 -11.22 -2.80
CA ARG A 437 -0.63 -10.88 -3.06
C ARG A 437 -1.37 -12.14 -3.47
N ILE A 438 -2.25 -12.60 -2.59
CA ILE A 438 -3.05 -13.80 -2.83
C ILE A 438 -4.32 -13.40 -3.58
N ASN A 439 -4.38 -13.83 -4.83
CA ASN A 439 -5.45 -13.51 -5.76
C ASN A 439 -6.32 -14.73 -6.03
N ALA A 440 -7.61 -14.50 -6.15
CA ALA A 440 -8.57 -15.47 -6.67
C ALA A 440 -8.45 -15.55 -8.21
N GLU A 441 -7.44 -16.22 -8.67
CA GLU A 441 -7.13 -16.35 -10.09
C GLU A 441 -6.25 -17.57 -10.36
N SER A 442 -6.19 -17.99 -11.60
CA SER A 442 -5.35 -19.09 -12.03
C SER A 442 -4.67 -18.81 -13.36
N TRP A 443 -3.44 -19.27 -13.51
CA TRP A 443 -2.71 -19.21 -14.76
C TRP A 443 -3.29 -20.16 -15.80
N LYS A 444 -3.62 -19.65 -16.98
CA LYS A 444 -4.16 -20.42 -18.11
C LYS A 444 -3.17 -20.38 -19.30
N PRO A 445 -2.25 -21.34 -19.40
CA PRO A 445 -1.14 -21.30 -20.34
C PRO A 445 -1.55 -21.36 -21.82
N LYS A 446 -2.77 -21.83 -22.13
CA LYS A 446 -3.27 -21.98 -23.51
C LYS A 446 -4.17 -20.83 -23.97
N LEU A 447 -4.55 -19.92 -23.09
CA LEU A 447 -5.39 -18.79 -23.45
C LEU A 447 -4.56 -17.63 -23.97
N LYS A 448 -5.10 -16.93 -24.97
CA LYS A 448 -4.45 -15.76 -25.55
C LYS A 448 -4.83 -14.50 -24.73
N ASP A 449 -3.82 -13.78 -24.26
CA ASP A 449 -4.02 -12.51 -23.60
C ASP A 449 -4.41 -11.43 -24.64
N SER A 450 -5.56 -10.80 -24.46
CA SER A 450 -6.05 -9.76 -25.37
C SER A 450 -5.23 -8.46 -25.30
N ARG A 451 -4.47 -8.25 -24.23
CA ARG A 451 -3.68 -7.03 -24.01
C ARG A 451 -2.41 -6.98 -24.85
N ASP A 452 -1.73 -8.10 -25.00
CA ASP A 452 -0.45 -8.19 -25.73
C ASP A 452 -0.46 -9.22 -26.86
N GLY A 453 -1.56 -9.95 -27.03
CA GLY A 453 -1.74 -10.96 -28.06
C GLY A 453 -0.94 -12.25 -27.85
N LYS A 454 -0.20 -12.38 -26.75
CA LYS A 454 0.59 -13.56 -26.42
C LYS A 454 -0.25 -14.65 -25.76
N VAL A 455 0.22 -15.89 -25.79
CA VAL A 455 -0.42 -17.04 -25.15
C VAL A 455 0.01 -17.11 -23.69
N GLY A 456 -0.93 -17.43 -22.80
CA GLY A 456 -0.78 -17.46 -21.36
C GLY A 456 -1.33 -16.21 -20.68
N MET A 457 -2.34 -16.40 -19.85
CA MET A 457 -2.96 -15.30 -19.07
C MET A 457 -3.53 -15.79 -17.74
N PHE A 458 -3.66 -14.88 -16.78
CA PHE A 458 -4.42 -15.14 -15.56
C PHE A 458 -5.91 -14.88 -15.79
N LEU A 459 -6.73 -15.79 -15.28
CA LEU A 459 -8.18 -15.61 -15.22
C LEU A 459 -8.62 -15.47 -13.76
N PRO A 460 -9.28 -14.36 -13.41
CA PRO A 460 -9.90 -14.23 -12.12
C PRO A 460 -11.07 -15.21 -11.98
N ASN A 461 -11.33 -15.65 -10.76
CA ASN A 461 -12.49 -16.46 -10.44
C ASN A 461 -13.22 -15.89 -9.21
N ALA A 462 -14.49 -16.27 -9.04
CA ALA A 462 -15.32 -15.92 -7.90
C ALA A 462 -15.64 -17.18 -7.11
N GLY A 463 -15.81 -17.05 -5.79
CA GLY A 463 -16.10 -18.22 -4.97
C GLY A 463 -16.49 -17.91 -3.54
N VAL A 464 -17.01 -18.94 -2.87
CA VAL A 464 -17.23 -18.94 -1.42
C VAL A 464 -16.03 -19.58 -0.75
N PHE A 465 -15.52 -18.95 0.30
CA PHE A 465 -14.44 -19.50 1.12
C PHE A 465 -15.01 -20.54 2.09
N ASP A 466 -14.53 -21.78 2.03
CA ASP A 466 -14.86 -22.80 3.00
C ASP A 466 -13.80 -22.90 4.10
N VAL A 467 -12.52 -22.68 3.74
CA VAL A 467 -11.37 -22.74 4.66
C VAL A 467 -10.38 -21.62 4.33
N ILE A 468 -9.90 -20.94 5.36
CA ILE A 468 -8.72 -20.05 5.34
C ILE A 468 -7.92 -20.39 6.59
N GLU A 469 -6.79 -21.09 6.44
CA GLU A 469 -5.95 -21.51 7.56
C GLU A 469 -4.47 -21.27 7.28
N LEU A 470 -3.80 -20.57 8.20
CA LEU A 470 -2.36 -20.38 8.21
C LEU A 470 -1.67 -21.57 8.87
N PRO A 471 -0.47 -21.96 8.41
CA PRO A 471 0.35 -22.90 9.15
C PRO A 471 0.88 -22.27 10.44
N GLU A 472 1.04 -23.10 11.47
CA GLU A 472 1.76 -22.68 12.67
C GLU A 472 3.27 -22.57 12.39
N GLU A 473 3.91 -21.52 12.87
CA GLU A 473 5.35 -21.25 12.71
C GLU A 473 6.22 -22.43 13.12
N ARG A 474 5.94 -23.03 14.29
CA ARG A 474 6.65 -24.23 14.78
C ARG A 474 6.58 -25.41 13.82
N THR A 475 5.47 -25.59 13.12
CA THR A 475 5.29 -26.68 12.15
C THR A 475 6.12 -26.44 10.90
N VAL A 476 6.18 -25.17 10.45
CA VAL A 476 7.03 -24.77 9.32
C VAL A 476 8.51 -24.93 9.67
N ILE A 477 8.95 -24.45 10.84
CA ILE A 477 10.33 -24.58 11.31
C ILE A 477 10.73 -26.07 11.43
N ALA A 478 9.85 -26.91 11.97
CA ALA A 478 10.13 -28.35 12.10
C ALA A 478 10.29 -29.04 10.73
N ALA A 479 9.47 -28.66 9.75
CA ALA A 479 9.58 -29.18 8.39
C ALA A 479 10.88 -28.74 7.71
N LEU A 480 11.24 -27.46 7.83
CA LEU A 480 12.48 -26.92 7.32
C LEU A 480 13.70 -27.61 7.93
N ALA A 481 13.69 -27.84 9.25
CA ALA A 481 14.75 -28.56 9.95
C ALA A 481 14.89 -30.01 9.48
N ALA A 482 13.78 -30.70 9.19
CA ALA A 482 13.78 -32.05 8.64
C ALA A 482 14.42 -32.10 7.24
N ASP A 483 14.29 -31.01 6.46
CA ASP A 483 14.94 -30.82 5.16
C ASP A 483 16.37 -30.23 5.27
N GLY A 484 16.96 -30.21 6.48
CA GLY A 484 18.31 -29.72 6.73
C GLY A 484 18.48 -28.20 6.69
N VAL A 485 17.39 -27.44 6.83
CA VAL A 485 17.41 -25.97 6.87
C VAL A 485 17.45 -25.52 8.33
N HIS A 486 18.50 -24.81 8.69
CA HIS A 486 18.74 -24.31 10.05
C HIS A 486 19.06 -22.80 10.00
N GLY A 487 19.18 -22.16 11.17
CA GLY A 487 19.60 -20.75 11.29
C GLY A 487 18.47 -19.72 11.35
N ILE A 488 17.20 -20.14 11.26
CA ILE A 488 16.06 -19.27 11.50
C ILE A 488 15.85 -19.14 13.01
N GLN A 489 16.02 -17.93 13.54
CA GLN A 489 15.77 -17.62 14.96
C GLN A 489 14.31 -17.24 15.20
N GLU A 490 13.74 -16.46 14.28
CA GLU A 490 12.33 -16.04 14.32
C GLU A 490 11.73 -16.19 12.92
N LEU A 491 10.55 -16.80 12.85
CA LEU A 491 9.72 -16.90 11.66
C LEU A 491 8.42 -16.17 11.95
N GLY A 492 8.11 -15.14 11.17
CA GLY A 492 6.83 -14.46 11.21
C GLY A 492 5.95 -14.89 10.03
N ILE A 493 4.69 -15.19 10.31
CA ILE A 493 3.67 -15.51 9.30
C ILE A 493 2.45 -14.63 9.57
N ARG A 494 2.11 -13.76 8.62
CA ARG A 494 0.98 -12.85 8.71
C ARG A 494 0.12 -12.97 7.47
N PHE A 495 -1.21 -12.93 7.62
CA PHE A 495 -2.14 -12.91 6.52
C PHE A 495 -3.20 -11.82 6.73
N ASP A 496 -3.04 -10.71 6.00
CA ASP A 496 -4.03 -9.64 5.97
C ASP A 496 -5.10 -10.04 4.95
N CYS A 497 -6.31 -10.34 5.42
CA CYS A 497 -7.40 -10.85 4.60
C CYS A 497 -8.69 -10.09 4.86
N GLY A 498 -9.41 -9.80 3.79
CA GLY A 498 -10.73 -9.13 3.83
C GLY A 498 -11.92 -10.07 3.98
N PHE A 499 -11.68 -11.38 4.14
CA PHE A 499 -12.71 -12.41 4.13
C PHE A 499 -12.51 -13.42 5.25
N GLU A 500 -13.60 -14.06 5.68
CA GLU A 500 -13.61 -15.21 6.59
C GLU A 500 -14.36 -16.39 5.94
N PRO A 501 -14.20 -17.64 6.45
CA PRO A 501 -14.97 -18.78 5.95
C PRO A 501 -16.48 -18.48 5.94
N GLY A 502 -17.13 -18.78 4.82
CA GLY A 502 -18.52 -18.45 4.54
C GLY A 502 -18.71 -17.18 3.68
N ASP A 503 -17.72 -16.33 3.59
CA ASP A 503 -17.79 -15.13 2.73
C ASP A 503 -17.67 -15.48 1.25
N THR A 504 -18.28 -14.64 0.42
CA THR A 504 -18.25 -14.78 -1.04
C THR A 504 -17.42 -13.68 -1.66
N LEU A 505 -16.40 -14.05 -2.43
CA LEU A 505 -15.66 -13.15 -3.29
C LEU A 505 -16.35 -13.10 -4.67
N VAL A 506 -16.78 -11.92 -5.08
CA VAL A 506 -17.30 -11.67 -6.43
C VAL A 506 -16.18 -11.21 -7.36
N ASN A 507 -16.30 -11.50 -8.65
CA ASN A 507 -15.25 -11.28 -9.66
C ASN A 507 -15.10 -9.79 -10.04
N LYS A 508 -14.71 -8.92 -9.09
CA LYS A 508 -14.45 -7.48 -9.34
C LYS A 508 -12.99 -7.11 -9.08
N ASP A 509 -12.42 -7.63 -8.00
CA ASP A 509 -11.01 -7.49 -7.64
C ASP A 509 -10.50 -8.87 -7.21
N PRO A 510 -9.49 -9.43 -7.88
CA PRO A 510 -9.01 -10.77 -7.56
C PRO A 510 -8.23 -10.82 -6.25
N THR A 511 -7.64 -9.71 -5.77
CA THR A 511 -6.84 -9.69 -4.55
C THR A 511 -7.73 -9.71 -3.32
N PHE A 512 -7.64 -10.76 -2.52
CA PHE A 512 -8.45 -10.90 -1.31
C PHE A 512 -7.61 -10.94 -0.02
N GLY A 513 -6.30 -11.09 -0.15
CA GLY A 513 -5.41 -11.09 0.99
C GLY A 513 -3.94 -10.96 0.61
N LYS A 514 -3.13 -10.67 1.62
CA LYS A 514 -1.68 -10.54 1.55
C LYS A 514 -1.04 -11.47 2.57
N LEU A 515 -0.23 -12.41 2.09
CA LEU A 515 0.59 -13.26 2.95
C LEU A 515 1.96 -12.62 3.12
N ILE A 516 2.38 -12.37 4.34
CA ILE A 516 3.69 -11.83 4.66
C ILE A 516 4.47 -12.90 5.45
N VAL A 517 5.66 -13.23 4.97
CA VAL A 517 6.59 -14.14 5.63
C VAL A 517 7.85 -13.36 5.96
N SER A 518 8.32 -13.46 7.20
CA SER A 518 9.56 -12.80 7.63
C SER A 518 10.46 -13.76 8.39
N VAL A 519 11.77 -13.59 8.26
CA VAL A 519 12.76 -14.37 8.99
C VAL A 519 13.82 -13.47 9.61
N ALA A 520 14.12 -13.71 10.89
CA ALA A 520 15.36 -13.29 11.51
C ALA A 520 16.30 -14.49 11.60
N THR A 521 17.59 -14.21 11.42
CA THR A 521 18.64 -15.23 11.46
C THR A 521 19.66 -14.91 12.54
N ASP A 522 20.36 -15.92 13.03
CA ASP A 522 21.57 -15.69 13.82
C ASP A 522 22.70 -15.08 12.96
N GLU A 523 23.75 -14.64 13.63
CA GLU A 523 24.90 -13.99 12.98
C GLU A 523 25.62 -14.94 12.00
N ALA A 524 25.69 -16.24 12.31
CA ALA A 524 26.33 -17.23 11.48
C ALA A 524 25.60 -17.45 10.14
N HIS A 525 24.29 -17.21 10.10
CA HIS A 525 23.45 -17.39 8.90
C HIS A 525 22.98 -16.05 8.28
N ALA A 526 23.55 -14.92 8.70
CA ALA A 526 23.16 -13.61 8.19
C ALA A 526 23.30 -13.48 6.65
N GLU A 527 24.30 -14.13 6.06
CA GLU A 527 24.50 -14.15 4.61
C GLU A 527 23.45 -15.00 3.87
N GLU A 528 22.89 -16.00 4.53
CA GLU A 528 21.91 -16.94 3.96
C GLU A 528 20.47 -16.47 4.17
N ARG A 529 20.25 -15.34 4.86
CA ARG A 529 18.92 -14.84 5.30
C ARG A 529 17.86 -14.87 4.19
N TYR A 530 18.20 -14.44 2.98
CA TYR A 530 17.25 -14.39 1.86
C TYR A 530 16.96 -15.77 1.27
N GLU A 531 17.92 -16.69 1.29
CA GLU A 531 17.65 -18.09 0.91
C GLU A 531 16.78 -18.77 1.97
N LEU A 532 16.99 -18.49 3.25
CA LEU A 532 16.14 -18.97 4.33
C LEU A 532 14.74 -18.39 4.23
N LEU A 533 14.59 -17.09 3.93
CA LEU A 533 13.30 -16.46 3.63
C LEU A 533 12.59 -17.14 2.46
N ARG A 534 13.31 -17.39 1.35
CA ARG A 534 12.75 -18.07 0.17
C ARG A 534 12.23 -19.47 0.51
N ARG A 535 13.01 -20.27 1.24
CA ARG A 535 12.63 -21.63 1.65
C ARG A 535 11.46 -21.60 2.63
N ALA A 536 11.48 -20.71 3.62
CA ALA A 536 10.38 -20.53 4.57
C ALA A 536 9.09 -20.12 3.84
N SER A 537 9.18 -19.21 2.89
CA SER A 537 8.03 -18.76 2.08
C SER A 537 7.42 -19.89 1.26
N ILE A 538 8.24 -20.74 0.63
CA ILE A 538 7.75 -21.92 -0.11
C ILE A 538 7.00 -22.85 0.84
N GLU A 539 7.57 -23.15 2.01
CA GLU A 539 6.96 -24.07 2.96
C GLU A 539 5.66 -23.50 3.56
N VAL A 540 5.63 -22.19 3.87
CA VAL A 540 4.41 -21.50 4.30
C VAL A 540 3.33 -21.57 3.22
N LEU A 541 3.66 -21.23 1.97
CA LEU A 541 2.72 -21.26 0.83
C LEU A 541 2.19 -22.68 0.59
N ARG A 542 3.01 -23.72 0.70
CA ARG A 542 2.59 -25.12 0.56
C ARG A 542 1.57 -25.55 1.62
N ARG A 543 1.72 -25.02 2.84
CA ARG A 543 0.85 -25.34 3.97
C ARG A 543 -0.34 -24.42 4.15
N LEU A 544 -0.31 -23.25 3.54
CA LEU A 544 -1.44 -22.31 3.51
C LEU A 544 -2.65 -23.00 2.88
N ARG A 545 -3.73 -23.13 3.64
CA ARG A 545 -4.97 -23.73 3.16
C ARG A 545 -6.00 -22.65 2.86
N ILE A 546 -6.33 -22.52 1.59
CA ILE A 546 -7.43 -21.70 1.09
C ILE A 546 -8.26 -22.60 0.21
N GLU A 547 -9.41 -23.00 0.72
CA GLU A 547 -10.33 -23.92 0.07
C GLU A 547 -11.68 -23.25 -0.11
N GLY A 548 -12.38 -23.60 -1.18
CA GLY A 548 -13.69 -23.03 -1.46
C GLY A 548 -14.25 -23.58 -2.77
N ARG A 549 -15.45 -23.11 -3.08
CA ARG A 549 -16.20 -23.50 -4.28
C ARG A 549 -16.45 -22.27 -5.16
N GLN A 550 -16.40 -22.46 -6.47
CA GLN A 550 -16.69 -21.37 -7.41
C GLN A 550 -18.17 -20.99 -7.38
N VAL A 551 -18.44 -19.73 -7.69
CA VAL A 551 -19.80 -19.21 -7.85
C VAL A 551 -19.99 -18.62 -9.24
N LEU A 552 -21.20 -18.73 -9.76
CA LEU A 552 -21.64 -18.02 -10.95
C LEU A 552 -21.85 -16.52 -10.65
N SER A 553 -21.97 -15.71 -11.69
CA SER A 553 -22.23 -14.27 -11.57
C SER A 553 -23.53 -13.93 -10.82
N ASN A 554 -24.46 -14.86 -10.74
CA ASN A 554 -25.70 -14.75 -9.96
C ASN A 554 -25.57 -15.20 -8.50
N GLY A 555 -24.35 -15.56 -8.04
CA GLY A 555 -24.06 -16.03 -6.68
C GLY A 555 -24.33 -17.52 -6.44
N GLN A 556 -24.80 -18.27 -7.45
CA GLN A 556 -25.04 -19.72 -7.30
C GLN A 556 -23.73 -20.48 -7.22
N VAL A 557 -23.58 -21.31 -6.20
CA VAL A 557 -22.43 -22.20 -6.01
C VAL A 557 -22.42 -23.29 -7.09
N ILE A 558 -21.26 -23.52 -7.67
CA ILE A 558 -21.03 -24.62 -8.64
C ILE A 558 -20.57 -25.84 -7.84
N GLU A 559 -21.46 -26.82 -7.68
CA GLU A 559 -21.15 -28.05 -6.95
C GLU A 559 -19.98 -28.84 -7.58
N GLY A 560 -19.08 -29.33 -6.73
CA GLY A 560 -17.88 -30.06 -7.16
C GLY A 560 -16.78 -29.20 -7.78
N SER A 561 -16.98 -27.87 -7.87
CA SER A 561 -15.93 -26.95 -8.32
C SER A 561 -14.91 -26.70 -7.21
N ARG A 562 -13.74 -26.21 -7.60
CA ARG A 562 -12.70 -25.76 -6.66
C ARG A 562 -12.39 -24.29 -6.90
N PHE A 563 -12.32 -23.53 -5.81
CA PHE A 563 -11.82 -22.18 -5.82
C PHE A 563 -10.30 -22.20 -6.06
N GLU A 564 -9.84 -21.45 -7.05
CA GLU A 564 -8.43 -21.42 -7.44
C GLU A 564 -7.80 -20.09 -7.01
N THR A 565 -6.54 -20.16 -6.56
CA THR A 565 -5.72 -18.98 -6.22
C THR A 565 -4.38 -19.06 -6.94
N ASN A 566 -3.67 -17.92 -7.04
CA ASN A 566 -2.33 -17.83 -7.61
C ASN A 566 -1.21 -18.38 -6.69
N ARG A 567 -1.55 -19.06 -5.59
CA ARG A 567 -0.60 -19.61 -4.62
C ARG A 567 0.50 -20.47 -5.26
N GLU A 568 0.12 -21.37 -6.16
CA GLU A 568 1.08 -22.26 -6.84
C GLU A 568 2.01 -21.48 -7.79
N ASP A 569 1.53 -20.38 -8.38
CA ASP A 569 2.37 -19.54 -9.22
C ASP A 569 3.43 -18.79 -8.40
N HIS A 570 3.11 -18.39 -7.16
CA HIS A 570 4.11 -17.84 -6.22
C HIS A 570 5.19 -18.87 -5.89
N ILE A 571 4.83 -20.14 -5.66
CA ILE A 571 5.79 -21.21 -5.41
C ILE A 571 6.70 -21.40 -6.64
N ARG A 572 6.13 -21.45 -7.87
CA ARG A 572 6.90 -21.55 -9.11
C ARG A 572 7.89 -20.40 -9.29
N VAL A 573 7.48 -19.17 -8.97
CA VAL A 573 8.38 -18.00 -8.98
C VAL A 573 9.55 -18.22 -8.02
N LEU A 574 9.29 -18.60 -6.77
CA LEU A 574 10.32 -18.82 -5.75
C LEU A 574 11.25 -20.01 -6.06
N GLU A 575 10.76 -21.03 -6.76
CA GLU A 575 11.54 -22.20 -7.18
C GLU A 575 12.36 -21.97 -8.45
N SER A 576 12.17 -20.85 -9.13
CA SER A 576 12.94 -20.50 -10.34
C SER A 576 14.43 -20.32 -10.07
N ASP A 577 15.25 -20.53 -11.11
CA ASP A 577 16.70 -20.35 -10.99
C ASP A 577 17.08 -18.90 -10.68
N LEU A 578 16.32 -17.92 -11.18
CA LEU A 578 16.53 -16.50 -10.89
C LEU A 578 16.34 -16.21 -9.39
N MET A 579 15.28 -16.73 -8.78
CA MET A 579 15.04 -16.54 -7.35
C MET A 579 16.01 -17.32 -6.44
N ARG A 580 16.55 -18.45 -6.90
CA ARG A 580 17.62 -19.17 -6.18
C ARG A 580 18.94 -18.40 -6.14
N GLN A 581 19.16 -17.52 -7.12
CA GLN A 581 20.36 -16.66 -7.19
C GLN A 581 20.14 -15.31 -6.50
N HIS A 582 18.91 -14.86 -6.36
CA HIS A 582 18.53 -13.52 -5.89
C HIS A 582 19.17 -13.13 -4.55
N GLY A 583 19.19 -14.01 -3.56
CA GLY A 583 19.80 -13.73 -2.25
C GLY A 583 21.34 -13.65 -2.25
N ARG A 584 22.01 -13.96 -3.37
CA ARG A 584 23.47 -14.04 -3.50
C ARG A 584 24.08 -12.83 -4.19
N GLY A 585 23.27 -11.96 -4.78
CA GLY A 585 23.70 -10.76 -5.48
C GLY A 585 22.76 -10.35 -6.61
N PRO A 586 23.15 -9.35 -7.41
CA PRO A 586 22.37 -8.95 -8.59
C PRO A 586 22.16 -10.11 -9.55
N VAL A 587 20.92 -10.24 -10.06
CA VAL A 587 20.55 -11.25 -11.05
C VAL A 587 20.20 -10.54 -12.36
N PRO A 588 21.04 -10.60 -13.40
CA PRO A 588 20.93 -9.78 -14.61
C PRO A 588 19.56 -9.92 -15.33
N ASP A 589 19.02 -11.14 -15.37
CA ASP A 589 17.75 -11.42 -16.07
C ASP A 589 16.51 -11.18 -15.19
N ARG A 590 16.68 -10.72 -13.94
CA ARG A 590 15.60 -10.37 -13.04
C ARG A 590 15.26 -8.89 -13.19
N HIS A 591 14.21 -8.59 -13.92
CA HIS A 591 13.71 -7.24 -14.21
C HIS A 591 12.18 -7.23 -14.21
N VAL A 592 11.56 -6.05 -14.20
CA VAL A 592 10.10 -5.94 -14.32
C VAL A 592 9.61 -6.69 -15.58
N GLY A 593 8.69 -7.64 -15.38
CA GLY A 593 8.11 -8.46 -16.46
C GLY A 593 8.65 -9.89 -16.57
N TRP A 594 9.79 -10.21 -15.95
CA TRP A 594 10.40 -11.55 -16.03
C TRP A 594 9.49 -12.69 -15.55
N VAL A 595 8.62 -12.43 -14.58
CA VAL A 595 7.70 -13.44 -14.03
C VAL A 595 6.75 -13.96 -15.09
N VAL A 596 6.14 -13.07 -15.86
CA VAL A 596 5.20 -13.47 -16.92
C VAL A 596 5.92 -14.23 -18.02
N ASP A 597 7.12 -13.80 -18.37
CA ASP A 597 7.94 -14.49 -19.39
C ASP A 597 8.35 -15.89 -18.90
N MET A 598 8.70 -16.05 -17.63
CA MET A 598 8.97 -17.36 -17.02
C MET A 598 7.74 -18.27 -17.06
N LEU A 599 6.57 -17.77 -16.63
CA LEU A 599 5.34 -18.56 -16.64
C LEU A 599 4.89 -18.97 -18.04
N ARG A 600 5.22 -18.17 -19.07
CA ARG A 600 4.95 -18.49 -20.49
C ARG A 600 5.89 -19.55 -21.09
N ARG A 601 7.12 -19.64 -20.59
CA ARG A 601 8.10 -20.62 -21.05
C ARG A 601 7.85 -22.03 -20.49
N GLY A 602 7.06 -22.14 -19.42
CA GLY A 602 6.69 -23.44 -18.93
C GLY A 602 6.69 -23.81 -17.61
#